data_dc8b7aee8d74ec26b1bc157ddf43f3b3
#
_entry.id   dc8b7aee8d74ec26b1bc157ddf43f3b3
#
_cell.length_a   1.000
_cell.length_b   1.000
_cell.length_c   1.000
_cell.angle_alpha   90.00
_cell.angle_beta   90.00
_cell.angle_gamma   90.00
#
_symmetry.space_group_name_H-M   'P 1'
#
loop_
_entity.id
_entity.type
_entity.pdbx_description
1 polymer ?
#
loop_
_entity_poly.entity_id
_entity_poly.type
_entity_poly.pdbx_seq_one_letter_code
_entity_poly.pdbx_strand_id
1 'polypeptide(L)'
;MTSNTKNYNLPALSNEGGLSAYLAQIKKFPMLDAEEEYMLAKNWRDTGNLKSAEKLVTSHLRLVAKIAMGYKGYGLPVNEMISEGNIGLMQAVKKFEPEKGFRLATYAMWWIKASIQEYILRSWSLVKIGTTTAQKKLFFNLKKLKNQIAPKSEGDLRNEHVTEIANKLDVNEDEVVSMNRRLAGKEHSLNAPVGEDGDQWQDWVVDKEMDQELKFAQNEEIEQRKDLLQDSIKILNDREKEILRSRRLTDKPITLEDLSKKFKISRERIRQIENKAFEKLQKHMLNSAKSKNLLPAN
;
A
#
# COMPACT_ATOMS: atom_id res chain seq x y z
N MET A 1 34.11 -15.89 32.88
CA MET A 1 34.52 -15.19 31.64
C MET A 1 33.82 -13.84 31.64
N THR A 2 34.49 -12.80 32.08
CA THR A 2 33.99 -11.43 32.16
C THR A 2 34.02 -10.83 30.77
N SER A 3 32.85 -10.58 30.19
CA SER A 3 32.70 -9.88 28.91
C SER A 3 33.15 -8.44 29.07
N ASN A 4 34.32 -8.15 28.53
CA ASN A 4 34.90 -6.82 28.46
C ASN A 4 34.10 -6.00 27.41
N THR A 5 32.96 -5.44 27.82
CA THR A 5 32.21 -4.47 27.04
C THR A 5 33.04 -3.18 26.97
N LYS A 6 33.84 -3.07 25.91
CA LYS A 6 34.53 -1.81 25.58
C LYS A 6 33.45 -0.75 25.33
N ASN A 7 33.37 0.22 26.23
CA ASN A 7 32.55 1.40 26.03
C ASN A 7 33.04 2.16 24.78
N TYR A 8 32.32 1.96 23.68
CA TYR A 8 32.50 2.79 22.51
C TYR A 8 31.83 4.14 22.79
N ASN A 9 32.61 5.21 22.84
CA ASN A 9 32.14 6.60 23.01
C ASN A 9 31.45 7.10 21.72
N LEU A 10 30.48 6.37 21.23
CA LEU A 10 29.68 6.82 20.09
C LEU A 10 28.65 7.86 20.58
N PRO A 11 28.48 8.99 19.87
CA PRO A 11 27.50 9.99 20.24
C PRO A 11 26.08 9.41 20.18
N ALA A 12 25.34 9.50 21.30
CA ALA A 12 23.98 9.03 21.42
C ALA A 12 22.98 10.15 21.12
N LEU A 13 21.91 9.82 20.40
CA LEU A 13 20.76 10.69 20.17
C LEU A 13 19.76 10.45 21.32
N SER A 14 19.75 11.32 22.36
CA SER A 14 18.73 11.29 23.41
C SER A 14 17.60 12.27 23.11
N ASN A 15 16.38 11.99 23.62
CA ASN A 15 15.19 12.79 23.31
C ASN A 15 15.20 14.19 23.94
N GLU A 16 15.87 14.40 25.07
CA GLU A 16 15.89 15.67 25.80
C GLU A 16 17.19 16.44 25.47
N GLY A 17 17.12 17.45 24.59
CA GLY A 17 18.25 18.30 24.20
C GLY A 17 19.33 17.63 23.37
N GLY A 18 19.17 16.35 23.03
CA GLY A 18 20.19 15.47 22.48
C GLY A 18 20.67 15.85 21.09
N LEU A 19 19.83 16.48 20.22
CA LEU A 19 20.26 16.83 18.87
C LEU A 19 21.40 17.86 18.89
N SER A 20 21.32 18.91 19.70
CA SER A 20 22.36 19.95 19.82
C SER A 20 23.65 19.37 20.40
N ALA A 21 23.55 18.53 21.44
CA ALA A 21 24.69 17.84 22.03
C ALA A 21 25.32 16.87 21.01
N TYR A 22 24.53 16.09 20.30
CA TYR A 22 24.98 15.20 19.23
C TYR A 22 25.71 15.98 18.14
N LEU A 23 25.16 17.08 17.63
CA LEU A 23 25.79 17.92 16.62
C LEU A 23 27.09 18.56 17.11
N ALA A 24 27.18 18.90 18.39
CA ALA A 24 28.42 19.39 18.99
C ALA A 24 29.50 18.30 19.11
N GLN A 25 29.08 17.06 19.43
CA GLN A 25 30.00 15.91 19.52
C GLN A 25 30.55 15.52 18.14
N ILE A 26 29.68 15.39 17.11
CA ILE A 26 30.13 14.98 15.77
C ILE A 26 31.11 16.00 15.15
N LYS A 27 31.03 17.26 15.54
CA LYS A 27 31.98 18.29 15.09
C LYS A 27 33.43 18.07 15.59
N LYS A 28 33.59 17.34 16.68
CA LYS A 28 34.93 17.07 17.27
C LYS A 28 35.71 16.01 16.50
N PHE A 29 35.05 15.17 15.72
CA PHE A 29 35.76 14.15 14.93
C PHE A 29 36.49 14.79 13.75
N PRO A 30 37.75 14.47 13.53
CA PRO A 30 38.54 14.99 12.41
C PRO A 30 38.02 14.41 11.08
N MET A 31 38.18 15.18 10.04
CA MET A 31 37.95 14.69 8.66
C MET A 31 39.21 13.92 8.23
N LEU A 32 39.01 12.81 7.53
CA LEU A 32 40.12 11.98 7.04
C LEU A 32 40.61 12.48 5.67
N ASP A 33 41.92 12.43 5.51
CA ASP A 33 42.57 12.62 4.21
C ASP A 33 42.36 11.39 3.30
N ALA A 34 42.62 11.56 2.00
CA ALA A 34 42.34 10.49 1.03
C ALA A 34 43.20 9.23 1.28
N GLU A 35 44.43 9.42 1.70
CA GLU A 35 45.37 8.33 1.99
C GLU A 35 44.97 7.57 3.26
N GLU A 36 44.65 8.33 4.34
CA GLU A 36 44.16 7.72 5.58
C GLU A 36 42.86 6.96 5.39
N GLU A 37 41.90 7.53 4.63
CA GLU A 37 40.63 6.89 4.28
C GLU A 37 40.89 5.57 3.55
N TYR A 38 41.79 5.57 2.56
CA TYR A 38 42.17 4.38 1.82
C TYR A 38 42.77 3.30 2.72
N MET A 39 43.73 3.67 3.56
CA MET A 39 44.39 2.74 4.48
C MET A 39 43.40 2.12 5.49
N LEU A 40 42.52 2.94 6.06
CA LEU A 40 41.50 2.47 7.00
C LEU A 40 40.47 1.56 6.32
N ALA A 41 40.05 1.90 5.10
CA ALA A 41 39.11 1.10 4.35
C ALA A 41 39.69 -0.27 3.93
N LYS A 42 40.96 -0.26 3.50
CA LYS A 42 41.69 -1.50 3.17
C LYS A 42 41.87 -2.37 4.41
N ASN A 43 42.31 -1.77 5.55
CA ASN A 43 42.45 -2.51 6.80
C ASN A 43 41.13 -3.10 7.30
N TRP A 44 40.01 -2.36 7.16
CA TRP A 44 38.67 -2.89 7.48
C TRP A 44 38.31 -4.09 6.60
N ARG A 45 38.55 -4.01 5.30
CA ARG A 45 38.21 -5.05 4.34
C ARG A 45 39.05 -6.33 4.54
N ASP A 46 40.35 -6.17 4.75
CA ASP A 46 41.30 -7.28 4.81
C ASP A 46 41.30 -7.98 6.18
N THR A 47 41.17 -7.22 7.26
CA THR A 47 41.32 -7.74 8.64
C THR A 47 40.02 -7.71 9.45
N GLY A 48 38.98 -7.03 8.97
CA GLY A 48 37.75 -6.83 9.76
C GLY A 48 37.95 -5.95 11.00
N ASN A 49 38.96 -5.08 11.01
CA ASN A 49 39.31 -4.28 12.19
C ASN A 49 38.23 -3.24 12.51
N LEU A 50 37.45 -3.46 13.57
CA LEU A 50 36.38 -2.59 14.03
C LEU A 50 36.83 -1.15 14.32
N LYS A 51 38.07 -0.93 14.79
CA LYS A 51 38.57 0.42 15.03
C LYS A 51 38.75 1.25 13.76
N SER A 52 39.12 0.58 12.65
CA SER A 52 39.19 1.23 11.35
C SER A 52 37.80 1.60 10.82
N ALA A 53 36.81 0.71 10.96
CA ALA A 53 35.42 0.99 10.61
C ALA A 53 34.84 2.12 11.47
N GLU A 54 35.11 2.14 12.78
CA GLU A 54 34.69 3.19 13.70
C GLU A 54 35.21 4.57 13.27
N LYS A 55 36.50 4.66 12.92
CA LYS A 55 37.11 5.92 12.42
C LYS A 55 36.45 6.37 11.11
N LEU A 56 36.20 5.44 10.17
CA LEU A 56 35.54 5.74 8.92
C LEU A 56 34.09 6.25 9.13
N VAL A 57 33.33 5.63 10.03
CA VAL A 57 31.98 6.05 10.35
C VAL A 57 31.95 7.40 11.06
N THR A 58 32.76 7.57 12.13
CA THR A 58 32.73 8.80 12.95
C THR A 58 33.15 10.04 12.17
N SER A 59 34.14 9.93 11.26
CA SER A 59 34.55 11.04 10.40
C SER A 59 33.48 11.51 9.42
N HIS A 60 32.50 10.63 9.07
CA HIS A 60 31.44 10.93 8.10
C HIS A 60 30.06 11.22 8.74
N LEU A 61 29.93 11.19 10.08
CA LEU A 61 28.66 11.52 10.76
C LEU A 61 28.16 12.94 10.44
N ARG A 62 29.09 13.89 10.23
CA ARG A 62 28.72 15.26 9.81
C ARG A 62 28.02 15.30 8.44
N LEU A 63 28.43 14.41 7.53
CA LEU A 63 27.79 14.27 6.23
C LEU A 63 26.35 13.75 6.37
N VAL A 64 26.14 12.75 7.24
CA VAL A 64 24.79 12.21 7.53
C VAL A 64 23.89 13.31 8.07
N ALA A 65 24.33 14.06 9.08
CA ALA A 65 23.55 15.15 9.66
C ALA A 65 23.19 16.22 8.61
N LYS A 66 24.13 16.60 7.73
CA LYS A 66 23.91 17.56 6.64
C LYS A 66 22.84 17.06 5.67
N ILE A 67 22.89 15.80 5.29
CA ILE A 67 21.91 15.20 4.37
C ILE A 67 20.53 15.10 5.05
N ALA A 68 20.46 14.62 6.30
CA ALA A 68 19.22 14.50 7.05
C ALA A 68 18.49 15.84 7.24
N MET A 69 19.24 16.91 7.51
CA MET A 69 18.70 18.28 7.60
C MET A 69 17.98 18.72 6.30
N GLY A 70 18.43 18.24 5.14
CA GLY A 70 17.76 18.52 3.85
C GLY A 70 16.37 17.91 3.74
N TYR A 71 16.04 16.92 4.56
CA TYR A 71 14.73 16.25 4.60
C TYR A 71 13.81 16.73 5.74
N LYS A 72 14.18 17.75 6.51
CA LYS A 72 13.38 18.30 7.62
C LYS A 72 11.94 18.68 7.22
N GLY A 73 11.72 19.04 5.95
CA GLY A 73 10.41 19.47 5.43
C GLY A 73 9.33 18.38 5.33
N TYR A 74 9.65 17.11 5.61
CA TYR A 74 8.69 16.00 5.57
C TYR A 74 7.93 15.78 6.90
N GLY A 75 8.22 16.57 7.95
CA GLY A 75 7.48 16.53 9.21
C GLY A 75 7.87 15.39 10.16
N LEU A 76 8.93 14.64 9.84
CA LEU A 76 9.46 13.58 10.71
C LEU A 76 10.57 14.11 11.61
N PRO A 77 10.82 13.48 12.78
CA PRO A 77 11.88 13.86 13.70
C PRO A 77 13.26 13.75 13.05
N VAL A 78 14.06 14.80 13.11
CA VAL A 78 15.40 14.83 12.51
C VAL A 78 16.32 13.78 13.13
N ASN A 79 16.17 13.51 14.42
CA ASN A 79 16.95 12.49 15.15
C ASN A 79 16.79 11.11 14.51
N GLU A 80 15.56 10.74 14.18
CA GLU A 80 15.22 9.46 13.53
C GLU A 80 15.87 9.39 12.13
N MET A 81 15.77 10.48 11.36
CA MET A 81 16.38 10.54 10.03
C MET A 81 17.90 10.44 10.08
N ILE A 82 18.53 10.99 11.12
CA ILE A 82 19.99 10.85 11.34
C ILE A 82 20.31 9.40 11.71
N SER A 83 19.54 8.77 12.58
CA SER A 83 19.73 7.36 12.98
C SER A 83 19.66 6.42 11.77
N GLU A 84 18.65 6.57 10.94
CA GLU A 84 18.51 5.80 9.69
C GLU A 84 19.64 6.13 8.70
N GLY A 85 20.02 7.40 8.59
CA GLY A 85 21.16 7.80 7.77
C GLY A 85 22.49 7.18 8.25
N ASN A 86 22.69 7.01 9.56
CA ASN A 86 23.85 6.33 10.12
C ASN A 86 23.85 4.84 9.77
N ILE A 87 22.68 4.18 9.71
CA ILE A 87 22.56 2.80 9.22
C ILE A 87 23.00 2.74 7.75
N GLY A 88 22.54 3.68 6.92
CA GLY A 88 22.97 3.79 5.52
C GLY A 88 24.47 3.99 5.40
N LEU A 89 25.08 4.84 6.23
CA LEU A 89 26.52 5.04 6.27
C LEU A 89 27.27 3.75 6.64
N MET A 90 26.81 3.02 7.64
CA MET A 90 27.41 1.73 8.03
C MET A 90 27.33 0.69 6.91
N GLN A 91 26.22 0.66 6.17
CA GLN A 91 26.10 -0.20 4.99
C GLN A 91 27.08 0.22 3.88
N ALA A 92 27.26 1.51 3.67
CA ALA A 92 28.25 2.03 2.73
C ALA A 92 29.66 1.58 3.11
N VAL A 93 30.06 1.75 4.37
CA VAL A 93 31.38 1.34 4.85
C VAL A 93 31.62 -0.16 4.65
N LYS A 94 30.62 -1.00 4.89
CA LYS A 94 30.71 -2.46 4.67
C LYS A 94 30.96 -2.84 3.21
N LYS A 95 30.39 -2.08 2.27
CA LYS A 95 30.43 -2.38 0.83
C LYS A 95 31.40 -1.51 0.06
N PHE A 96 32.15 -0.64 0.74
CA PHE A 96 33.08 0.27 0.10
C PHE A 96 34.30 -0.46 -0.44
N GLU A 97 34.68 -0.14 -1.67
CA GLU A 97 35.84 -0.68 -2.37
C GLU A 97 36.83 0.47 -2.64
N PRO A 98 37.88 0.63 -1.79
CA PRO A 98 38.82 1.74 -1.94
C PRO A 98 39.63 1.67 -3.22
N GLU A 99 39.84 0.48 -3.78
CA GLU A 99 40.61 0.22 -5.00
C GLU A 99 40.02 0.88 -6.25
N LYS A 100 38.71 1.23 -6.21
CA LYS A 100 38.02 1.94 -7.31
C LYS A 100 38.40 3.42 -7.42
N GLY A 101 39.21 3.96 -6.51
CA GLY A 101 39.70 5.33 -6.54
C GLY A 101 38.70 6.42 -6.17
N PHE A 102 37.48 6.07 -5.75
CA PHE A 102 36.46 7.05 -5.32
C PHE A 102 36.54 7.29 -3.81
N ARG A 103 36.15 8.51 -3.38
CA ARG A 103 36.04 8.85 -1.97
C ARG A 103 34.82 8.16 -1.34
N LEU A 104 34.98 7.71 -0.08
CA LEU A 104 33.88 7.13 0.70
C LEU A 104 32.70 8.09 0.80
N ALA A 105 32.92 9.38 0.98
CA ALA A 105 31.86 10.38 1.05
C ALA A 105 30.92 10.36 -0.15
N THR A 106 31.47 10.21 -1.37
CA THR A 106 30.67 10.15 -2.61
C THR A 106 29.82 8.89 -2.68
N TYR A 107 30.41 7.75 -2.30
CA TYR A 107 29.69 6.47 -2.27
C TYR A 107 28.65 6.41 -1.16
N ALA A 108 29.00 6.85 0.06
CA ALA A 108 28.14 6.86 1.23
C ALA A 108 26.91 7.77 1.04
N MET A 109 27.05 8.87 0.31
CA MET A 109 25.94 9.80 0.05
C MET A 109 24.72 9.09 -0.57
N TRP A 110 24.93 8.13 -1.46
CA TRP A 110 23.84 7.34 -2.08
C TRP A 110 23.14 6.43 -1.07
N TRP A 111 23.91 5.74 -0.24
CA TRP A 111 23.39 4.87 0.80
C TRP A 111 22.64 5.63 1.88
N ILE A 112 23.20 6.75 2.34
CA ILE A 112 22.58 7.63 3.34
C ILE A 112 21.24 8.16 2.81
N LYS A 113 21.21 8.69 1.57
CA LYS A 113 19.98 9.18 0.97
C LYS A 113 18.94 8.07 0.81
N ALA A 114 19.35 6.90 0.34
CA ALA A 114 18.44 5.77 0.16
C ALA A 114 17.80 5.34 1.47
N SER A 115 18.60 5.21 2.54
CA SER A 115 18.12 4.81 3.87
C SER A 115 17.14 5.84 4.45
N ILE A 116 17.48 7.14 4.37
CA ILE A 116 16.59 8.23 4.84
C ILE A 116 15.30 8.27 4.03
N GLN A 117 15.35 8.14 2.70
CA GLN A 117 14.17 8.14 1.84
C GLN A 117 13.27 6.94 2.10
N GLU A 118 13.85 5.77 2.33
CA GLU A 118 13.09 4.57 2.69
C GLU A 118 12.37 4.75 4.03
N TYR A 119 13.05 5.30 5.03
CA TYR A 119 12.46 5.64 6.32
C TYR A 119 11.29 6.61 6.18
N ILE A 120 11.48 7.70 5.40
CA ILE A 120 10.43 8.69 5.16
C ILE A 120 9.19 8.02 4.54
N LEU A 121 9.36 7.23 3.47
CA LEU A 121 8.24 6.55 2.81
C LEU A 121 7.50 5.57 3.73
N ARG A 122 8.20 4.97 4.70
CA ARG A 122 7.60 4.04 5.67
C ARG A 122 6.87 4.74 6.80
N SER A 123 7.38 5.88 7.26
CA SER A 123 6.94 6.53 8.51
C SER A 123 6.12 7.79 8.30
N TRP A 124 5.97 8.29 7.06
CA TRP A 124 5.26 9.53 6.76
C TRP A 124 3.75 9.42 6.95
N SER A 125 3.14 8.27 6.68
CA SER A 125 1.71 8.01 6.75
C SER A 125 1.45 6.60 7.28
N LEU A 126 0.33 6.40 8.00
CA LEU A 126 -0.15 5.08 8.43
C LEU A 126 -0.47 4.19 7.23
N VAL A 127 -0.99 4.78 6.15
CA VAL A 127 -1.22 4.09 4.89
C VAL A 127 0.04 4.13 4.04
N LYS A 128 0.62 2.98 3.75
CA LYS A 128 1.87 2.85 2.99
C LYS A 128 1.78 3.55 1.63
N ILE A 129 2.68 4.50 1.42
CA ILE A 129 2.81 5.27 0.16
C ILE A 129 4.13 4.90 -0.53
N GLY A 130 4.18 5.04 -1.86
CA GLY A 130 5.42 4.86 -2.62
C GLY A 130 5.80 3.40 -2.84
N THR A 131 4.83 2.55 -3.16
CA THR A 131 5.07 1.15 -3.51
C THR A 131 5.73 0.98 -4.87
N THR A 132 5.40 1.85 -5.85
CA THR A 132 5.97 1.83 -7.20
C THR A 132 7.09 2.86 -7.35
N THR A 133 7.94 2.68 -8.38
CA THR A 133 9.00 3.63 -8.71
C THR A 133 8.44 5.01 -9.08
N ALA A 134 7.32 5.04 -9.81
CA ALA A 134 6.61 6.26 -10.19
C ALA A 134 6.11 7.02 -8.95
N GLN A 135 5.47 6.33 -8.00
CA GLN A 135 5.01 6.95 -6.75
C GLN A 135 6.16 7.50 -5.91
N LYS A 136 7.32 6.81 -5.85
CA LYS A 136 8.51 7.34 -5.17
C LYS A 136 9.03 8.61 -5.82
N LYS A 137 9.13 8.63 -7.16
CA LYS A 137 9.53 9.84 -7.90
C LYS A 137 8.58 11.00 -7.61
N LEU A 138 7.27 10.75 -7.65
CA LEU A 138 6.24 11.75 -7.37
C LEU A 138 6.32 12.27 -5.94
N PHE A 139 6.39 11.39 -4.94
CA PHE A 139 6.43 11.77 -3.53
C PHE A 139 7.53 12.79 -3.23
N PHE A 140 8.75 12.59 -3.75
CA PHE A 140 9.88 13.47 -3.48
C PHE A 140 9.94 14.72 -4.36
N ASN A 141 9.36 14.69 -5.55
CA ASN A 141 9.51 15.77 -6.53
C ASN A 141 8.24 16.60 -6.75
N LEU A 142 7.03 16.06 -6.49
CA LEU A 142 5.76 16.71 -6.80
C LEU A 142 5.64 18.09 -6.16
N LYS A 143 5.93 18.20 -4.86
CA LYS A 143 5.85 19.49 -4.14
C LYS A 143 6.78 20.55 -4.74
N LYS A 144 7.99 20.15 -5.13
CA LYS A 144 8.96 21.08 -5.76
C LYS A 144 8.48 21.53 -7.13
N LEU A 145 8.00 20.60 -7.96
CA LEU A 145 7.48 20.90 -9.29
C LEU A 145 6.19 21.72 -9.23
N LYS A 146 5.27 21.40 -8.32
CA LYS A 146 4.06 22.18 -8.08
C LYS A 146 4.41 23.63 -7.75
N ASN A 147 5.37 23.89 -6.88
CA ASN A 147 5.81 25.22 -6.53
C ASN A 147 6.49 25.98 -7.70
N GLN A 148 7.12 25.26 -8.62
CA GLN A 148 7.74 25.86 -9.81
C GLN A 148 6.72 26.22 -10.91
N ILE A 149 5.73 25.35 -11.13
CA ILE A 149 4.75 25.47 -12.22
C ILE A 149 3.57 26.35 -11.79
N ALA A 150 3.09 26.17 -10.57
CA ALA A 150 1.89 26.83 -10.06
C ALA A 150 2.07 27.30 -8.60
N PRO A 151 2.90 28.33 -8.33
CA PRO A 151 3.26 28.75 -6.97
C PRO A 151 2.08 29.26 -6.13
N LYS A 152 0.94 29.62 -6.73
CA LYS A 152 -0.24 30.17 -6.06
C LYS A 152 -1.48 29.24 -6.08
N SER A 153 -1.39 28.05 -6.64
CA SER A 153 -2.57 27.15 -6.66
C SER A 153 -2.66 26.35 -5.36
N GLU A 154 -3.56 26.79 -4.48
CA GLU A 154 -4.05 25.97 -3.37
C GLU A 154 -5.14 25.04 -3.89
N GLY A 155 -4.99 23.73 -3.70
CA GLY A 155 -5.98 22.71 -4.09
C GLY A 155 -5.54 21.81 -5.26
N ASP A 156 -6.52 21.33 -6.01
CA ASP A 156 -6.30 20.41 -7.12
C ASP A 156 -5.54 21.08 -8.28
N LEU A 157 -4.64 20.30 -8.88
CA LEU A 157 -3.86 20.75 -10.05
C LEU A 157 -4.77 20.84 -11.28
N ARG A 158 -4.57 21.87 -12.11
CA ARG A 158 -5.21 21.97 -13.43
C ARG A 158 -4.66 20.88 -14.35
N ASN A 159 -5.46 20.41 -15.30
CA ASN A 159 -5.07 19.35 -16.22
C ASN A 159 -3.75 19.66 -16.97
N GLU A 160 -3.56 20.91 -17.40
CA GLU A 160 -2.32 21.37 -18.07
C GLU A 160 -1.07 21.14 -17.20
N HIS A 161 -1.16 21.45 -15.89
CA HIS A 161 -0.07 21.25 -14.95
C HIS A 161 0.17 19.76 -14.65
N VAL A 162 -0.91 18.96 -14.64
CA VAL A 162 -0.80 17.49 -14.45
C VAL A 162 -0.02 16.88 -15.61
N THR A 163 -0.37 17.23 -16.86
CA THR A 163 0.32 16.76 -18.06
C THR A 163 1.80 17.18 -18.06
N GLU A 164 2.10 18.44 -17.68
CA GLU A 164 3.47 18.92 -17.61
C GLU A 164 4.32 18.17 -16.56
N ILE A 165 3.75 17.92 -15.38
CA ILE A 165 4.42 17.14 -14.32
C ILE A 165 4.60 15.69 -14.74
N ALA A 166 3.58 15.07 -15.34
CA ALA A 166 3.62 13.70 -15.83
C ALA A 166 4.76 13.53 -16.85
N ASN A 167 4.89 14.44 -17.81
CA ASN A 167 5.95 14.43 -18.82
C ASN A 167 7.34 14.65 -18.19
N LYS A 168 7.49 15.57 -17.21
CA LYS A 168 8.79 15.84 -16.57
C LYS A 168 9.29 14.68 -15.72
N LEU A 169 8.39 13.90 -15.13
CA LEU A 169 8.75 12.77 -14.25
C LEU A 169 8.64 11.41 -14.94
N ASP A 170 8.13 11.38 -16.16
CA ASP A 170 7.87 10.13 -16.90
C ASP A 170 6.98 9.18 -16.07
N VAL A 171 5.75 9.65 -15.79
CA VAL A 171 4.72 8.96 -14.99
C VAL A 171 3.33 9.22 -15.55
N ASN A 172 2.35 8.38 -15.20
CA ASN A 172 0.97 8.56 -15.66
C ASN A 172 0.28 9.75 -14.97
N GLU A 173 -0.62 10.42 -15.69
CA GLU A 173 -1.40 11.55 -15.19
C GLU A 173 -2.26 11.17 -13.98
N ASP A 174 -2.90 9.99 -14.01
CA ASP A 174 -3.71 9.48 -12.90
C ASP A 174 -2.90 9.31 -11.61
N GLU A 175 -1.62 8.89 -11.74
CA GLU A 175 -0.71 8.77 -10.59
C GLU A 175 -0.36 10.15 -10.01
N VAL A 176 -0.21 11.18 -10.86
CA VAL A 176 0.03 12.57 -10.41
C VAL A 176 -1.16 13.09 -9.62
N VAL A 177 -2.39 12.92 -10.15
CA VAL A 177 -3.63 13.35 -9.49
C VAL A 177 -3.83 12.61 -8.16
N SER A 178 -3.66 11.28 -8.17
CA SER A 178 -3.78 10.45 -6.96
C SER A 178 -2.77 10.86 -5.88
N MET A 179 -1.50 11.10 -6.28
CA MET A 179 -0.46 11.51 -5.34
C MET A 179 -0.70 12.94 -4.83
N ASN A 180 -1.16 13.87 -5.68
CA ASN A 180 -1.50 15.22 -5.23
C ASN A 180 -2.58 15.21 -4.15
N ARG A 181 -3.63 14.43 -4.32
CA ARG A 181 -4.70 14.28 -3.31
C ARG A 181 -4.18 13.71 -1.99
N ARG A 182 -3.31 12.69 -2.05
CA ARG A 182 -2.70 12.09 -0.85
C ARG A 182 -1.77 13.05 -0.11
N LEU A 183 -1.06 13.92 -0.82
CA LEU A 183 -0.15 14.90 -0.23
C LEU A 183 -0.84 16.20 0.21
N ALA A 184 -2.11 16.43 -0.18
CA ALA A 184 -2.85 17.65 0.12
C ALA A 184 -3.28 17.73 1.60
N GLY A 185 -3.52 16.62 2.26
CA GLY A 185 -3.96 16.57 3.66
C GLY A 185 -3.14 15.59 4.50
N LYS A 186 -3.04 15.88 5.78
CA LYS A 186 -2.56 14.91 6.79
C LYS A 186 -3.74 14.04 7.23
N GLU A 187 -3.42 12.85 7.75
CA GLU A 187 -4.40 11.98 8.39
C GLU A 187 -4.96 12.67 9.63
N HIS A 188 -6.28 12.70 9.73
CA HIS A 188 -6.97 13.26 10.91
C HIS A 188 -7.26 12.13 11.90
N SER A 189 -7.20 12.46 13.19
CA SER A 189 -7.60 11.52 14.24
C SER A 189 -9.12 11.40 14.25
N LEU A 190 -9.64 10.17 14.23
CA LEU A 190 -11.06 9.91 14.41
C LEU A 190 -11.56 10.29 15.84
N ASN A 191 -10.64 10.35 16.81
CA ASN A 191 -10.93 10.75 18.17
C ASN A 191 -10.85 12.28 18.37
N ALA A 192 -10.57 13.05 17.30
CA ALA A 192 -10.58 14.50 17.42
C ALA A 192 -12.00 15.02 17.69
N PRO A 193 -12.20 15.93 18.66
CA PRO A 193 -13.51 16.47 18.95
C PRO A 193 -14.03 17.30 17.77
N VAL A 194 -15.33 17.18 17.50
CA VAL A 194 -16.04 17.95 16.45
C VAL A 194 -17.05 18.85 17.17
N GLY A 195 -16.82 20.16 17.10
CA GLY A 195 -17.70 21.13 17.75
C GLY A 195 -17.46 21.30 19.26
N GLU A 196 -18.40 21.99 19.93
CA GLU A 196 -18.32 22.31 21.33
C GLU A 196 -18.92 21.19 22.24
N ASP A 197 -19.72 20.29 21.67
CA ASP A 197 -20.47 19.26 22.41
C ASP A 197 -19.61 18.02 22.77
N GLY A 198 -18.36 17.97 22.32
CA GLY A 198 -17.43 16.90 22.65
C GLY A 198 -17.56 15.62 21.83
N ASP A 199 -18.44 15.62 20.81
CA ASP A 199 -18.56 14.52 19.86
C ASP A 199 -17.24 14.31 19.09
N GLN A 200 -16.94 13.06 18.77
CA GLN A 200 -15.74 12.71 18.03
C GLN A 200 -16.06 12.45 16.56
N TRP A 201 -15.06 12.60 15.68
CA TRP A 201 -15.23 12.28 14.25
C TRP A 201 -15.72 10.85 14.02
N GLN A 202 -15.34 9.91 14.88
CA GLN A 202 -15.77 8.51 14.76
C GLN A 202 -17.28 8.35 14.94
N ASP A 203 -17.94 9.19 15.73
CA ASP A 203 -19.37 9.10 16.02
C ASP A 203 -20.20 9.52 14.79
N TRP A 204 -19.59 10.26 13.87
CA TRP A 204 -20.19 10.74 12.63
C TRP A 204 -19.97 9.79 11.45
N VAL A 205 -19.14 8.75 11.61
CA VAL A 205 -18.89 7.77 10.55
C VAL A 205 -20.06 6.80 10.48
N VAL A 206 -20.88 6.93 9.45
CA VAL A 206 -22.03 6.06 9.22
C VAL A 206 -21.55 4.74 8.64
N ASP A 207 -21.99 3.64 9.25
CA ASP A 207 -21.82 2.31 8.67
C ASP A 207 -22.65 2.20 7.39
N LYS A 208 -21.98 1.81 6.30
CA LYS A 208 -22.63 1.58 4.99
C LYS A 208 -23.17 0.16 4.82
N GLU A 209 -22.93 -0.71 5.79
CA GLU A 209 -23.52 -2.03 5.74
C GLU A 209 -25.04 -1.95 5.87
N MET A 210 -25.71 -2.87 5.19
CA MET A 210 -27.17 -2.98 5.31
C MET A 210 -27.55 -3.31 6.74
N ASP A 211 -28.63 -2.69 7.22
CA ASP A 211 -29.20 -2.98 8.51
C ASP A 211 -29.46 -4.49 8.67
N GLN A 212 -29.27 -4.97 9.91
CA GLN A 212 -29.42 -6.39 10.24
C GLN A 212 -30.83 -6.91 9.92
N GLU A 213 -31.86 -6.09 10.13
CA GLU A 213 -33.23 -6.41 9.78
C GLU A 213 -33.39 -6.63 8.27
N LEU A 214 -32.86 -5.73 7.46
CA LEU A 214 -32.88 -5.85 6.01
C LEU A 214 -32.08 -7.06 5.50
N LYS A 215 -30.93 -7.34 6.10
CA LYS A 215 -30.13 -8.54 5.79
C LYS A 215 -30.92 -9.81 6.11
N PHE A 216 -31.57 -9.84 7.28
CA PHE A 216 -32.36 -10.99 7.71
C PHE A 216 -33.55 -11.20 6.77
N ALA A 217 -34.31 -10.14 6.47
CA ALA A 217 -35.44 -10.19 5.55
C ALA A 217 -35.05 -10.69 4.14
N GLN A 218 -33.92 -10.20 3.62
CA GLN A 218 -33.40 -10.66 2.33
C GLN A 218 -32.99 -12.14 2.36
N ASN A 219 -32.32 -12.57 3.42
CA ASN A 219 -31.92 -13.97 3.56
C ASN A 219 -33.14 -14.90 3.65
N GLU A 220 -34.16 -14.51 4.43
CA GLU A 220 -35.40 -15.25 4.53
C GLU A 220 -36.11 -15.34 3.17
N GLU A 221 -36.17 -14.23 2.43
CA GLU A 221 -36.77 -14.23 1.08
C GLU A 221 -35.99 -15.15 0.11
N ILE A 222 -34.64 -15.14 0.18
CA ILE A 222 -33.80 -16.03 -0.63
C ILE A 222 -34.04 -17.50 -0.26
N GLU A 223 -34.14 -17.83 1.03
CA GLU A 223 -34.43 -19.19 1.48
C GLU A 223 -35.79 -19.65 1.04
N GLN A 224 -36.83 -18.84 1.21
CA GLN A 224 -38.18 -19.15 0.73
C GLN A 224 -38.19 -19.38 -0.79
N ARG A 225 -37.50 -18.56 -1.57
CA ARG A 225 -37.37 -18.75 -3.02
C ARG A 225 -36.62 -20.05 -3.38
N LYS A 226 -35.59 -20.42 -2.62
CA LYS A 226 -34.87 -21.69 -2.79
C LYS A 226 -35.76 -22.89 -2.52
N ASP A 227 -36.53 -22.85 -1.44
CA ASP A 227 -37.44 -23.91 -1.08
C ASP A 227 -38.55 -24.10 -2.14
N LEU A 228 -39.16 -23.01 -2.60
CA LEU A 228 -40.09 -23.04 -3.70
C LEU A 228 -39.52 -23.63 -4.98
N LEU A 229 -38.26 -23.29 -5.29
CA LEU A 229 -37.54 -23.82 -6.45
C LEU A 229 -37.27 -25.33 -6.27
N GLN A 230 -36.81 -25.76 -5.10
CA GLN A 230 -36.53 -27.15 -4.83
C GLN A 230 -37.80 -28.03 -4.92
N ASP A 231 -38.90 -27.54 -4.36
CA ASP A 231 -40.21 -28.25 -4.46
C ASP A 231 -40.69 -28.30 -5.90
N SER A 232 -40.53 -27.23 -6.67
CA SER A 232 -40.92 -27.18 -8.07
C SER A 232 -40.07 -28.11 -8.97
N ILE A 233 -38.81 -28.29 -8.65
CA ILE A 233 -37.91 -29.21 -9.37
C ILE A 233 -38.34 -30.66 -9.16
N LYS A 234 -38.97 -31.02 -8.03
CA LYS A 234 -39.40 -32.38 -7.75
C LYS A 234 -40.49 -32.88 -8.76
N ILE A 235 -41.28 -31.99 -9.34
CA ILE A 235 -42.35 -32.29 -10.32
C ILE A 235 -41.81 -32.62 -11.70
N LEU A 236 -40.60 -32.20 -12.02
CA LEU A 236 -40.00 -32.47 -13.32
C LEU A 236 -39.52 -33.92 -13.44
N ASN A 237 -39.60 -34.48 -14.68
CA ASN A 237 -39.01 -35.78 -14.97
C ASN A 237 -37.49 -35.75 -14.88
N ASP A 238 -36.84 -36.89 -14.64
CA ASP A 238 -35.37 -36.93 -14.43
C ASP A 238 -34.59 -36.35 -15.61
N ARG A 239 -35.04 -36.54 -16.84
CA ARG A 239 -34.43 -35.91 -18.04
C ARG A 239 -34.62 -34.39 -18.04
N GLU A 240 -35.80 -33.90 -17.70
CA GLU A 240 -36.09 -32.47 -17.61
C GLU A 240 -35.25 -31.82 -16.50
N LYS A 241 -35.10 -32.48 -15.33
CA LYS A 241 -34.28 -32.04 -14.21
C LYS A 241 -32.81 -31.89 -14.62
N GLU A 242 -32.28 -32.90 -15.30
CA GLU A 242 -30.85 -32.92 -15.66
C GLU A 242 -30.54 -31.84 -16.71
N ILE A 243 -31.41 -31.67 -17.73
CA ILE A 243 -31.24 -30.62 -18.74
C ILE A 243 -31.35 -29.25 -18.10
N LEU A 244 -32.32 -29.01 -17.23
CA LEU A 244 -32.51 -27.73 -16.58
C LEU A 244 -31.38 -27.40 -15.63
N ARG A 245 -30.91 -28.35 -14.82
CA ARG A 245 -29.71 -28.16 -13.93
C ARG A 245 -28.48 -27.79 -14.74
N SER A 246 -28.17 -28.56 -15.77
CA SER A 246 -26.97 -28.36 -16.57
C SER A 246 -26.96 -27.05 -17.36
N ARG A 247 -28.13 -26.49 -17.64
CA ARG A 247 -28.29 -25.29 -18.47
C ARG A 247 -28.52 -24.00 -17.69
N ARG A 248 -29.31 -24.07 -16.61
CA ARG A 248 -29.83 -22.89 -15.90
C ARG A 248 -29.37 -22.76 -14.44
N LEU A 249 -29.00 -23.87 -13.81
CA LEU A 249 -28.67 -23.88 -12.38
C LEU A 249 -27.20 -24.15 -12.10
N THR A 250 -26.36 -24.01 -13.12
CA THR A 250 -24.88 -24.20 -13.00
C THR A 250 -24.19 -22.93 -13.47
N ASP A 251 -23.13 -22.52 -12.78
CA ASP A 251 -22.32 -21.33 -13.12
C ASP A 251 -21.68 -21.42 -14.52
N LYS A 252 -21.41 -22.65 -14.99
CA LYS A 252 -20.90 -22.92 -16.34
C LYS A 252 -21.94 -23.75 -17.11
N PRO A 253 -22.87 -23.12 -17.85
CA PRO A 253 -23.89 -23.82 -18.58
C PRO A 253 -23.30 -24.69 -19.70
N ILE A 254 -23.72 -25.96 -19.76
CA ILE A 254 -23.32 -26.91 -20.80
C ILE A 254 -24.02 -26.53 -22.13
N THR A 255 -23.33 -26.70 -23.27
CA THR A 255 -23.89 -26.34 -24.59
C THR A 255 -25.01 -27.29 -24.99
N LEU A 256 -25.94 -26.82 -25.85
CA LEU A 256 -26.99 -27.67 -26.43
C LEU A 256 -26.41 -28.82 -27.24
N GLU A 257 -25.21 -28.63 -27.80
CA GLU A 257 -24.51 -29.61 -28.60
C GLU A 257 -23.99 -30.78 -27.75
N ASP A 258 -23.40 -30.49 -26.61
CA ASP A 258 -22.93 -31.52 -25.68
C ASP A 258 -24.05 -32.32 -25.07
N LEU A 259 -25.15 -31.65 -24.70
CA LEU A 259 -26.35 -32.33 -24.23
C LEU A 259 -26.99 -33.17 -25.32
N SER A 260 -26.99 -32.71 -26.57
CA SER A 260 -27.45 -33.49 -27.74
C SER A 260 -26.68 -34.81 -27.89
N LYS A 261 -25.36 -34.77 -27.73
CA LYS A 261 -24.51 -35.97 -27.75
C LYS A 261 -24.80 -36.89 -26.57
N LYS A 262 -24.95 -36.29 -25.34
CA LYS A 262 -25.21 -37.06 -24.10
C LYS A 262 -26.57 -37.81 -24.16
N PHE A 263 -27.62 -37.15 -24.61
CA PHE A 263 -28.98 -37.70 -24.65
C PHE A 263 -29.34 -38.37 -25.97
N LYS A 264 -28.48 -38.30 -27.00
CA LYS A 264 -28.69 -38.85 -28.35
C LYS A 264 -29.97 -38.32 -29.01
N ILE A 265 -30.26 -37.04 -28.86
CA ILE A 265 -31.43 -36.34 -29.43
C ILE A 265 -30.97 -35.03 -30.09
N SER A 266 -31.80 -34.49 -31.00
CA SER A 266 -31.47 -33.26 -31.72
C SER A 266 -31.38 -32.05 -30.78
N ARG A 267 -30.54 -31.06 -31.12
CA ARG A 267 -30.41 -29.80 -30.37
C ARG A 267 -31.74 -29.08 -30.15
N GLU A 268 -32.56 -29.07 -31.21
CA GLU A 268 -33.90 -28.45 -31.15
C GLU A 268 -34.84 -29.19 -30.18
N ARG A 269 -34.72 -30.51 -30.10
CA ARG A 269 -35.50 -31.28 -29.12
C ARG A 269 -35.10 -31.01 -27.69
N ILE A 270 -33.82 -30.81 -27.41
CA ILE A 270 -33.33 -30.40 -26.07
C ILE A 270 -33.89 -29.01 -25.73
N ARG A 271 -33.86 -28.04 -26.66
CA ARG A 271 -34.43 -26.70 -26.48
C ARG A 271 -35.95 -26.77 -26.17
N GLN A 272 -36.66 -27.62 -26.86
CA GLN A 272 -38.10 -27.82 -26.60
C GLN A 272 -38.34 -28.41 -25.20
N ILE A 273 -37.53 -29.38 -24.76
CA ILE A 273 -37.61 -29.98 -23.43
C ILE A 273 -37.27 -28.93 -22.37
N GLU A 274 -36.19 -28.15 -22.57
CA GLU A 274 -35.78 -27.06 -21.67
C GLU A 274 -36.94 -26.06 -21.48
N ASN A 275 -37.53 -25.57 -22.58
CA ASN A 275 -38.64 -24.61 -22.51
C ASN A 275 -39.85 -25.18 -21.80
N LYS A 276 -40.27 -26.41 -22.14
CA LYS A 276 -41.39 -27.07 -21.46
C LYS A 276 -41.15 -27.31 -19.98
N ALA A 277 -39.94 -27.70 -19.62
CA ALA A 277 -39.52 -27.87 -18.21
C ALA A 277 -39.56 -26.53 -17.46
N PHE A 278 -39.07 -25.47 -18.07
CA PHE A 278 -39.12 -24.13 -17.50
C PHE A 278 -40.56 -23.61 -17.32
N GLU A 279 -41.45 -23.80 -18.31
CA GLU A 279 -42.85 -23.42 -18.20
C GLU A 279 -43.57 -24.19 -17.09
N LYS A 280 -43.34 -25.51 -16.96
CA LYS A 280 -43.87 -26.32 -15.86
C LYS A 280 -43.41 -25.80 -14.50
N LEU A 281 -42.13 -25.53 -14.39
CA LEU A 281 -41.51 -25.01 -13.15
C LEU A 281 -42.10 -23.64 -12.81
N GLN A 282 -42.18 -22.71 -13.77
CA GLN A 282 -42.75 -21.39 -13.57
C GLN A 282 -44.23 -21.44 -13.11
N LYS A 283 -45.06 -22.24 -13.77
CA LYS A 283 -46.45 -22.42 -13.36
C LYS A 283 -46.58 -22.96 -11.94
N HIS A 284 -45.76 -23.95 -11.58
CA HIS A 284 -45.82 -24.53 -10.23
C HIS A 284 -45.36 -23.55 -9.19
N MET A 285 -44.25 -22.84 -9.45
CA MET A 285 -43.72 -21.80 -8.52
C MET A 285 -44.76 -20.70 -8.28
N LEU A 286 -45.43 -20.20 -9.35
CA LEU A 286 -46.47 -19.19 -9.23
C LEU A 286 -47.67 -19.68 -8.42
N ASN A 287 -48.12 -20.91 -8.65
CA ASN A 287 -49.21 -21.48 -7.90
C ASN A 287 -48.87 -21.70 -6.42
N SER A 288 -47.67 -22.21 -6.15
CA SER A 288 -47.17 -22.41 -4.78
C SER A 288 -46.93 -21.08 -4.04
N ALA A 289 -46.44 -20.04 -4.75
CA ALA A 289 -46.29 -18.72 -4.18
C ALA A 289 -47.63 -18.06 -3.86
N LYS A 290 -48.64 -18.23 -4.70
CA LYS A 290 -50.02 -17.78 -4.43
C LYS A 290 -50.64 -18.50 -3.24
N SER A 291 -50.46 -19.83 -3.13
CA SER A 291 -51.01 -20.60 -2.02
C SER A 291 -50.38 -20.29 -0.68
N LYS A 292 -49.12 -19.84 -0.69
CA LYS A 292 -48.35 -19.42 0.50
C LYS A 292 -48.42 -17.91 0.80
N ASN A 293 -49.27 -17.14 0.08
CA ASN A 293 -49.38 -15.68 0.18
C ASN A 293 -48.03 -14.92 0.08
N LEU A 294 -47.12 -15.46 -0.71
CA LEU A 294 -45.76 -14.86 -0.90
C LEU A 294 -45.71 -13.84 -2.03
N LEU A 295 -46.78 -13.64 -2.78
CA LEU A 295 -46.90 -12.62 -3.81
C LEU A 295 -47.65 -11.41 -3.24
N PRO A 296 -47.15 -10.16 -3.52
CA PRO A 296 -47.93 -8.99 -3.16
C PRO A 296 -49.32 -9.08 -3.81
N ALA A 297 -50.35 -8.74 -3.04
CA ALA A 297 -51.70 -8.59 -3.59
C ALA A 297 -51.67 -7.47 -4.63
N ASN A 298 -52.05 -7.80 -5.90
CA ASN A 298 -52.21 -6.81 -6.95
C ASN A 298 -53.33 -5.85 -6.61
#